data_0f73097457facec5eef2c3f69cc14595
#
_entry.id   0f73097457facec5eef2c3f69cc14595
#
_cell.length_a   1.000
_cell.length_b   1.000
_cell.length_c   1.000
_cell.angle_alpha   90.00
_cell.angle_beta   90.00
_cell.angle_gamma   90.00
#
_symmetry.space_group_name_H-M   'P 1'
#
loop_
_entity.id
_entity.type
_entity.pdbx_description
1 polymer ?
#
loop_
_entity_poly.entity_id
_entity_poly.type
_entity_poly.pdbx_seq_one_letter_code
_entity_poly.pdbx_strand_id
1 'polypeptide(L)'
;MSLERESLTPAGMALKRTALNGLHKSLGAKMVEFGGWEMPVEYSGIIQEHLAVRRAAGLFDVSHMGEIEISGPHALSLLQHITSNDASRLKNFQAQYSALMHPKGSAVDDCVVHRLTEEQYLICVNAANTDKDFDWVVRNNSAGAEVRNVSSEYSQLALQGPRSAEIVSKVSSIDVSGLKYYRFCRARFCDVEGLLARTGYTGEDGFEFYFAPDKSEQVWSTLIEAGKPEGLVPAGLGARNTLRLEAGYPLYGHELDEDTTLLEANLGWITKLEKGEFLGRDALLEQRTRGARKKLVGFEMTGQGIARDGYDVYLASEIAGRVTSGSYAPFLKKNIGMAYISLPLAGGGGEVEVEIRGRRAAARIVPLPFYKRPKIG
;
A
#
# COMPACT_ATOMS: atom_id res chain seq x y z
N MET A 1 -22.74 22.33 -24.72
CA MET A 1 -22.29 22.41 -23.31
C MET A 1 -22.96 21.24 -22.57
N SER A 2 -22.28 20.09 -22.51
CA SER A 2 -22.72 18.96 -21.69
C SER A 2 -22.23 19.26 -20.27
N LEU A 3 -23.17 19.44 -19.34
CA LEU A 3 -22.86 19.47 -17.92
C LEU A 3 -22.28 18.09 -17.57
N GLU A 4 -20.98 18.03 -17.30
CA GLU A 4 -20.35 16.88 -16.69
C GLU A 4 -21.10 16.58 -15.38
N ARG A 5 -21.70 15.39 -15.30
CA ARG A 5 -22.31 14.94 -14.04
C ARG A 5 -21.17 14.75 -13.05
N GLU A 6 -21.11 15.56 -12.02
CA GLU A 6 -20.19 15.37 -10.90
C GLU A 6 -20.46 14.00 -10.26
N SER A 7 -19.43 13.19 -10.17
CA SER A 7 -19.48 11.96 -9.37
C SER A 7 -19.51 12.33 -7.90
N LEU A 8 -20.49 11.81 -7.18
CA LEU A 8 -20.70 12.10 -5.75
C LEU A 8 -20.29 10.88 -4.91
N THR A 9 -19.85 11.14 -3.68
CA THR A 9 -19.72 10.10 -2.65
C THR A 9 -21.10 9.55 -2.27
N PRO A 10 -21.20 8.40 -1.59
CA PRO A 10 -22.46 7.93 -0.99
C PRO A 10 -23.13 8.95 -0.06
N ALA A 11 -22.36 9.88 0.52
CA ALA A 11 -22.85 10.99 1.36
C ALA A 11 -23.21 12.25 0.55
N GLY A 12 -23.18 12.23 -0.79
CA GLY A 12 -23.56 13.36 -1.66
C GLY A 12 -22.48 14.45 -1.81
N MET A 13 -21.24 14.22 -1.34
CA MET A 13 -20.11 15.14 -1.55
C MET A 13 -19.45 14.89 -2.90
N ALA A 14 -18.93 15.94 -3.53
CA ALA A 14 -18.12 15.80 -4.76
C ALA A 14 -16.85 15.01 -4.48
N LEU A 15 -16.51 14.07 -5.38
CA LEU A 15 -15.29 13.28 -5.29
C LEU A 15 -14.06 14.18 -5.54
N LYS A 16 -13.01 13.99 -4.73
CA LYS A 16 -11.68 14.57 -5.00
C LYS A 16 -11.14 14.02 -6.33
N ARG A 17 -10.30 14.79 -6.99
CA ARG A 17 -9.70 14.42 -8.29
C ARG A 17 -8.21 14.70 -8.25
N THR A 18 -7.40 13.78 -8.81
CA THR A 18 -5.99 14.02 -9.05
C THR A 18 -5.80 14.96 -10.22
N ALA A 19 -4.61 15.53 -10.36
CA ALA A 19 -4.26 16.36 -11.51
C ALA A 19 -4.38 15.63 -12.87
N LEU A 20 -4.35 14.27 -12.85
CA LEU A 20 -4.46 13.41 -14.02
C LEU A 20 -5.89 12.94 -14.33
N ASN A 21 -6.90 13.33 -13.54
CA ASN A 21 -8.27 12.83 -13.71
C ASN A 21 -8.80 13.01 -15.13
N GLY A 22 -8.62 14.19 -15.74
CA GLY A 22 -9.01 14.46 -17.12
C GLY A 22 -8.28 13.59 -18.13
N LEU A 23 -6.98 13.39 -17.92
CA LEU A 23 -6.14 12.54 -18.77
C LEU A 23 -6.59 11.06 -18.67
N HIS A 24 -6.88 10.54 -17.49
CA HIS A 24 -7.38 9.16 -17.35
C HIS A 24 -8.67 8.94 -18.14
N LYS A 25 -9.61 9.89 -18.05
CA LYS A 25 -10.86 9.85 -18.83
C LYS A 25 -10.61 9.87 -20.35
N SER A 26 -9.68 10.72 -20.80
CA SER A 26 -9.31 10.80 -22.22
C SER A 26 -8.65 9.52 -22.75
N LEU A 27 -7.94 8.80 -21.87
CA LEU A 27 -7.36 7.47 -22.17
C LEU A 27 -8.38 6.33 -22.11
N GLY A 28 -9.66 6.63 -21.85
CA GLY A 28 -10.73 5.64 -21.76
C GLY A 28 -10.72 4.82 -20.47
N ALA A 29 -10.07 5.30 -19.42
CA ALA A 29 -10.09 4.61 -18.14
C ALA A 29 -11.50 4.50 -17.56
N LYS A 30 -11.81 3.35 -16.98
CA LYS A 30 -13.01 3.17 -16.17
C LYS A 30 -12.77 3.77 -14.81
N MET A 31 -13.47 4.87 -14.51
CA MET A 31 -13.34 5.59 -13.26
C MET A 31 -14.28 5.03 -12.19
N VAL A 32 -13.82 5.01 -10.94
CA VAL A 32 -14.61 4.57 -9.77
C VAL A 32 -14.34 5.49 -8.59
N GLU A 33 -15.27 5.50 -7.64
CA GLU A 33 -15.00 6.06 -6.31
C GLU A 33 -14.05 5.14 -5.55
N PHE A 34 -13.02 5.73 -4.96
CA PHE A 34 -12.07 5.05 -4.09
C PHE A 34 -11.55 6.01 -3.00
N GLY A 35 -11.97 5.77 -1.75
CA GLY A 35 -11.51 6.57 -0.61
C GLY A 35 -11.82 8.06 -0.72
N GLY A 36 -12.95 8.43 -1.32
CA GLY A 36 -13.37 9.81 -1.55
C GLY A 36 -12.81 10.44 -2.83
N TRP A 37 -12.08 9.67 -3.65
CA TRP A 37 -11.48 10.13 -4.90
C TRP A 37 -12.12 9.46 -6.12
N GLU A 38 -12.14 10.15 -7.25
CA GLU A 38 -12.49 9.58 -8.57
C GLU A 38 -11.22 9.04 -9.26
N MET A 39 -11.02 7.73 -9.21
CA MET A 39 -9.77 7.06 -9.61
C MET A 39 -9.98 6.05 -10.73
N PRO A 40 -8.96 5.80 -11.59
CA PRO A 40 -9.03 4.76 -12.62
C PRO A 40 -8.92 3.36 -11.98
N VAL A 41 -9.92 2.51 -12.20
CA VAL A 41 -9.86 1.10 -11.76
C VAL A 41 -9.16 0.23 -12.80
N GLU A 42 -9.33 0.52 -14.08
CA GLU A 42 -8.70 -0.17 -15.22
C GLU A 42 -8.72 0.69 -16.49
N TYR A 43 -7.80 0.40 -17.41
CA TYR A 43 -7.75 0.98 -18.79
C TYR A 43 -7.97 -0.10 -19.83
N SER A 44 -7.09 -1.10 -19.90
CA SER A 44 -7.14 -2.22 -20.84
C SER A 44 -7.71 -3.50 -20.22
N GLY A 45 -7.95 -3.48 -18.93
CA GLY A 45 -8.48 -4.58 -18.15
C GLY A 45 -7.51 -5.07 -17.05
N ILE A 46 -8.06 -5.37 -15.90
CA ILE A 46 -7.30 -5.71 -14.67
C ILE A 46 -6.27 -6.81 -14.90
N ILE A 47 -6.66 -7.89 -15.63
CA ILE A 47 -5.78 -9.04 -15.86
C ILE A 47 -4.60 -8.65 -16.77
N GLN A 48 -4.86 -7.88 -17.82
CA GLN A 48 -3.82 -7.46 -18.78
C GLN A 48 -2.81 -6.53 -18.10
N GLU A 49 -3.30 -5.56 -17.36
CA GLU A 49 -2.48 -4.60 -16.62
C GLU A 49 -1.64 -5.30 -15.53
N HIS A 50 -2.25 -6.20 -14.76
CA HIS A 50 -1.53 -7.04 -13.80
C HIS A 50 -0.38 -7.83 -14.44
N LEU A 51 -0.67 -8.50 -15.56
CA LEU A 51 0.34 -9.30 -16.26
C LEU A 51 1.44 -8.43 -16.89
N ALA A 52 1.12 -7.21 -17.33
CA ALA A 52 2.11 -6.26 -17.81
C ALA A 52 3.07 -5.87 -16.68
N VAL A 53 2.56 -5.56 -15.49
CA VAL A 53 3.41 -5.26 -14.31
C VAL A 53 4.32 -6.44 -13.96
N ARG A 54 3.83 -7.68 -14.01
CA ARG A 54 4.64 -8.88 -13.71
C ARG A 54 5.71 -9.17 -14.76
N ARG A 55 5.50 -8.81 -16.03
CA ARG A 55 6.36 -9.21 -17.17
C ARG A 55 7.19 -8.06 -17.74
N ALA A 56 6.71 -6.85 -17.58
CA ALA A 56 7.28 -5.63 -18.17
C ALA A 56 7.22 -4.46 -17.17
N ALA A 57 6.23 -3.60 -17.30
CA ALA A 57 5.99 -2.50 -16.37
C ALA A 57 4.54 -1.97 -16.45
N GLY A 58 4.07 -1.37 -15.34
CA GLY A 58 2.84 -0.60 -15.27
C GLY A 58 3.07 0.73 -14.57
N LEU A 59 2.36 1.76 -15.02
CA LEU A 59 2.37 3.10 -14.43
C LEU A 59 1.03 3.36 -13.75
N PHE A 60 1.07 3.64 -12.46
CA PHE A 60 -0.09 3.93 -11.62
C PHE A 60 -0.09 5.40 -11.21
N ASP A 61 -1.25 6.05 -11.29
CA ASP A 61 -1.49 7.27 -10.54
C ASP A 61 -1.86 6.91 -9.10
N VAL A 62 -1.04 7.33 -8.16
CA VAL A 62 -1.24 7.16 -6.73
C VAL A 62 -1.25 8.51 -5.98
N SER A 63 -1.51 9.61 -6.72
CA SER A 63 -1.57 10.97 -6.21
C SER A 63 -2.74 11.23 -5.24
N HIS A 64 -3.58 10.24 -5.03
CA HIS A 64 -4.63 10.27 -4.00
C HIS A 64 -4.11 9.96 -2.60
N MET A 65 -2.89 9.42 -2.47
CA MET A 65 -2.26 9.16 -1.16
C MET A 65 -2.05 10.48 -0.41
N GLY A 66 -1.86 10.38 0.91
CA GLY A 66 -1.60 11.54 1.76
C GLY A 66 -0.13 11.66 2.12
N GLU A 67 0.37 12.92 2.14
CA GLU A 67 1.73 13.24 2.56
C GLU A 67 1.69 14.17 3.78
N ILE A 68 2.29 13.71 4.88
CA ILE A 68 2.43 14.48 6.12
C ILE A 68 3.91 14.75 6.34
N GLU A 69 4.28 16.03 6.37
CA GLU A 69 5.62 16.46 6.74
C GLU A 69 5.71 16.67 8.25
N ILE A 70 6.79 16.12 8.86
CA ILE A 70 7.15 16.35 10.25
C ILE A 70 8.57 16.90 10.27
N SER A 71 8.77 18.09 10.89
CA SER A 71 10.06 18.78 10.88
C SER A 71 10.41 19.41 12.21
N GLY A 72 11.69 19.86 12.30
CA GLY A 72 12.28 20.47 13.49
C GLY A 72 12.95 19.48 14.44
N PRO A 73 13.57 19.99 15.53
CA PRO A 73 14.43 19.21 16.43
C PRO A 73 13.70 18.09 17.16
N HIS A 74 12.37 18.15 17.22
CA HIS A 74 11.52 17.15 17.88
C HIS A 74 10.88 16.14 16.91
N ALA A 75 11.14 16.24 15.61
CA ALA A 75 10.53 15.39 14.57
C ALA A 75 10.78 13.89 14.83
N LEU A 76 12.01 13.50 15.12
CA LEU A 76 12.34 12.11 15.43
C LEU A 76 11.64 11.62 16.71
N SER A 77 11.56 12.46 17.74
CA SER A 77 10.90 12.10 19.00
C SER A 77 9.41 11.82 18.79
N LEU A 78 8.72 12.67 18.03
CA LEU A 78 7.32 12.45 17.66
C LEU A 78 7.16 11.14 16.87
N LEU A 79 7.97 10.92 15.83
CA LEU A 79 7.92 9.68 15.03
C LEU A 79 8.13 8.42 15.87
N GLN A 80 9.13 8.45 16.78
CA GLN A 80 9.38 7.32 17.68
C GLN A 80 8.19 7.05 18.58
N HIS A 81 7.46 8.08 19.01
CA HIS A 81 6.30 7.93 19.87
C HIS A 81 5.07 7.35 19.14
N ILE A 82 4.81 7.79 17.91
CA ILE A 82 3.55 7.47 17.20
C ILE A 82 3.66 6.28 16.23
N THR A 83 4.85 5.79 15.90
CA THR A 83 5.01 4.72 14.89
C THR A 83 5.54 3.43 15.49
N SER A 84 5.30 2.30 14.82
CA SER A 84 5.72 0.96 15.25
C SER A 84 7.21 0.66 14.99
N ASN A 85 7.76 1.19 13.90
CA ASN A 85 9.14 0.90 13.50
C ASN A 85 10.12 1.91 14.09
N ASP A 86 11.41 1.58 14.08
CA ASP A 86 12.47 2.40 14.66
C ASP A 86 12.98 3.44 13.64
N ALA A 87 12.40 4.64 13.67
CA ALA A 87 12.78 5.74 12.79
C ALA A 87 14.20 6.27 13.07
N SER A 88 14.77 6.03 14.26
CA SER A 88 16.14 6.45 14.59
C SER A 88 17.20 5.72 13.75
N ARG A 89 16.87 4.54 13.24
CA ARG A 89 17.77 3.74 12.39
C ARG A 89 17.80 4.19 10.93
N LEU A 90 16.89 5.06 10.52
CA LEU A 90 16.91 5.62 9.18
C LEU A 90 18.12 6.53 8.99
N LYS A 91 18.75 6.42 7.85
CA LYS A 91 19.72 7.40 7.34
C LYS A 91 19.00 8.39 6.43
N ASN A 92 19.59 9.57 6.21
CA ASN A 92 19.06 10.50 5.22
C ASN A 92 18.87 9.81 3.87
N PHE A 93 17.77 10.13 3.20
CA PHE A 93 17.33 9.50 1.96
C PHE A 93 17.06 7.99 2.07
N GLN A 94 16.58 7.57 3.22
CA GLN A 94 16.08 6.22 3.45
C GLN A 94 14.63 6.26 3.89
N ALA A 95 13.84 5.33 3.36
CA ALA A 95 12.47 5.10 3.76
C ALA A 95 12.34 3.81 4.58
N GLN A 96 11.23 3.67 5.30
CA GLN A 96 10.83 2.42 5.97
C GLN A 96 9.32 2.29 6.01
N TYR A 97 8.84 1.07 5.87
CA TYR A 97 7.44 0.73 6.15
C TYR A 97 7.21 0.71 7.65
N SER A 98 6.12 1.31 8.10
CA SER A 98 5.74 1.44 9.49
C SER A 98 4.23 1.47 9.63
N ALA A 99 3.72 1.64 10.84
CA ALA A 99 2.33 1.94 11.12
C ALA A 99 2.22 3.06 12.15
N LEU A 100 1.26 3.95 11.99
CA LEU A 100 0.78 4.85 13.04
C LEU A 100 0.04 4.01 14.07
N MET A 101 0.42 4.13 15.34
CA MET A 101 0.00 3.21 16.39
C MET A 101 -1.16 3.73 17.21
N HIS A 102 -2.13 2.85 17.46
CA HIS A 102 -3.16 3.04 18.46
C HIS A 102 -2.71 2.48 19.82
N PRO A 103 -3.12 3.06 20.97
CA PRO A 103 -2.76 2.55 22.31
C PRO A 103 -3.10 1.07 22.55
N LYS A 104 -4.05 0.50 21.80
CA LYS A 104 -4.41 -0.94 21.86
C LYS A 104 -3.38 -1.86 21.18
N GLY A 105 -2.33 -1.33 20.52
CA GLY A 105 -1.37 -2.10 19.73
C GLY A 105 -1.82 -2.40 18.29
N SER A 106 -2.94 -1.85 17.87
CA SER A 106 -3.46 -1.88 16.49
C SER A 106 -2.92 -0.70 15.68
N ALA A 107 -3.20 -0.68 14.37
CA ALA A 107 -2.82 0.41 13.50
C ALA A 107 -3.93 1.46 13.39
N VAL A 108 -3.59 2.75 13.51
CA VAL A 108 -4.42 3.85 13.03
C VAL A 108 -4.38 3.90 11.51
N ASP A 109 -3.18 3.69 10.94
CA ASP A 109 -2.93 3.46 9.51
C ASP A 109 -1.55 2.81 9.33
N ASP A 110 -1.32 2.18 8.18
CA ASP A 110 0.03 1.82 7.75
C ASP A 110 0.62 2.91 6.85
N CYS A 111 1.93 3.09 6.91
CA CYS A 111 2.58 4.21 6.24
C CYS A 111 4.00 3.90 5.79
N VAL A 112 4.52 4.76 4.91
CA VAL A 112 5.95 4.77 4.58
C VAL A 112 6.58 6.06 5.10
N VAL A 113 7.54 5.93 6.00
CA VAL A 113 8.29 7.06 6.57
C VAL A 113 9.57 7.28 5.78
N HIS A 114 9.74 8.47 5.21
CA HIS A 114 10.92 8.90 4.47
C HIS A 114 11.72 9.90 5.32
N ARG A 115 13.01 9.66 5.55
CA ARG A 115 13.90 10.61 6.22
C ARG A 115 14.63 11.45 5.19
N LEU A 116 14.28 12.73 5.06
CA LEU A 116 14.97 13.67 4.15
C LEU A 116 16.26 14.19 4.77
N THR A 117 16.19 14.63 6.03
CA THR A 117 17.34 15.12 6.81
C THR A 117 17.26 14.56 8.23
N GLU A 118 18.12 15.01 9.13
CA GLU A 118 18.05 14.62 10.55
C GLU A 118 16.76 15.11 11.23
N GLU A 119 16.23 16.23 10.77
CA GLU A 119 15.08 16.92 11.35
C GLU A 119 13.89 17.06 10.40
N GLN A 120 13.88 16.35 9.26
CA GLN A 120 12.78 16.44 8.28
C GLN A 120 12.40 15.07 7.76
N TYR A 121 11.12 14.75 7.89
CA TYR A 121 10.52 13.47 7.48
C TYR A 121 9.27 13.72 6.67
N LEU A 122 9.00 12.83 5.72
CA LEU A 122 7.75 12.78 4.96
C LEU A 122 7.11 11.41 5.22
N ILE A 123 5.85 11.41 5.66
CA ILE A 123 5.06 10.19 5.85
C ILE A 123 4.05 10.11 4.72
N CYS A 124 4.08 9.01 3.95
CA CYS A 124 3.04 8.69 2.99
C CYS A 124 2.03 7.76 3.65
N VAL A 125 0.74 8.15 3.65
CA VAL A 125 -0.39 7.48 4.31
C VAL A 125 -1.48 7.13 3.32
N ASN A 126 -2.44 6.26 3.71
CA ASN A 126 -3.53 5.85 2.84
C ASN A 126 -4.52 7.00 2.57
N ALA A 127 -4.98 7.09 1.33
CA ALA A 127 -5.83 8.16 0.82
C ALA A 127 -7.07 8.45 1.65
N ALA A 128 -7.81 7.41 2.04
CA ALA A 128 -9.03 7.54 2.84
C ALA A 128 -8.77 8.00 4.29
N ASN A 129 -7.54 7.87 4.76
CA ASN A 129 -7.13 8.14 6.13
C ASN A 129 -6.37 9.45 6.31
N THR A 130 -6.03 10.17 5.23
CA THR A 130 -5.14 11.34 5.25
C THR A 130 -5.50 12.35 6.33
N ASP A 131 -6.77 12.77 6.40
CA ASP A 131 -7.21 13.76 7.39
C ASP A 131 -7.21 13.17 8.82
N LYS A 132 -7.65 11.93 8.98
CA LYS A 132 -7.62 11.20 10.26
C LYS A 132 -6.18 11.06 10.79
N ASP A 133 -5.26 10.70 9.92
CA ASP A 133 -3.87 10.47 10.28
C ASP A 133 -3.15 11.77 10.61
N PHE A 134 -3.40 12.83 9.84
CA PHE A 134 -2.90 14.17 10.16
C PHE A 134 -3.38 14.61 11.55
N ASP A 135 -4.68 14.51 11.84
CA ASP A 135 -5.24 14.85 13.15
C ASP A 135 -4.64 13.97 14.25
N TRP A 136 -4.39 12.69 13.98
CA TRP A 136 -3.75 11.77 14.92
C TRP A 136 -2.33 12.19 15.25
N VAL A 137 -1.52 12.52 14.25
CA VAL A 137 -0.14 12.99 14.41
C VAL A 137 -0.13 14.30 15.23
N VAL A 138 -0.98 15.28 14.88
CA VAL A 138 -1.07 16.55 15.60
C VAL A 138 -1.50 16.36 17.06
N ARG A 139 -2.50 15.52 17.31
CA ARG A 139 -3.02 15.24 18.68
C ARG A 139 -1.97 14.61 19.58
N ASN A 140 -1.09 13.78 19.04
CA ASN A 140 -0.05 13.08 19.78
C ASN A 140 1.31 13.81 19.77
N ASN A 141 1.36 15.04 19.24
CA ASN A 141 2.57 15.86 19.14
C ASN A 141 2.87 16.61 20.43
N SER A 142 3.08 15.92 21.52
CA SER A 142 3.51 16.54 22.81
C SER A 142 4.95 17.06 22.77
N ALA A 143 5.76 16.57 21.84
CA ALA A 143 7.16 16.98 21.68
C ALA A 143 7.30 18.38 21.02
N GLY A 144 6.27 18.88 20.34
CA GLY A 144 6.28 20.20 19.69
C GLY A 144 7.04 20.23 18.36
N ALA A 145 7.03 19.15 17.59
CA ALA A 145 7.51 19.15 16.22
C ALA A 145 6.59 19.99 15.31
N GLU A 146 7.09 20.48 14.20
CA GLU A 146 6.26 21.06 13.16
C GLU A 146 5.60 19.95 12.36
N VAL A 147 4.27 20.02 12.17
CA VAL A 147 3.49 19.03 11.40
C VAL A 147 2.65 19.74 10.36
N ARG A 148 2.80 19.33 9.09
CA ARG A 148 2.06 19.92 7.96
C ARG A 148 1.46 18.81 7.12
N ASN A 149 0.19 18.98 6.72
CA ASN A 149 -0.37 18.20 5.63
C ASN A 149 0.04 18.88 4.32
N VAL A 150 0.90 18.20 3.56
CA VAL A 150 1.48 18.68 2.31
C VAL A 150 0.98 17.90 1.09
N SER A 151 -0.08 17.11 1.25
CA SER A 151 -0.63 16.25 0.18
C SER A 151 -0.98 17.04 -1.08
N SER A 152 -1.43 18.29 -0.96
CA SER A 152 -1.72 19.15 -2.11
C SER A 152 -0.47 19.68 -2.84
N GLU A 153 0.71 19.54 -2.24
CA GLU A 153 1.97 19.96 -2.84
C GLU A 153 2.60 18.84 -3.72
N TYR A 154 2.04 17.62 -3.67
CA TYR A 154 2.57 16.45 -4.38
C TYR A 154 1.56 15.81 -5.32
N SER A 155 2.05 15.40 -6.48
CA SER A 155 1.53 14.27 -7.23
C SER A 155 2.48 13.09 -7.04
N GLN A 156 1.93 11.89 -7.00
CA GLN A 156 2.69 10.66 -6.83
C GLN A 156 2.36 9.68 -7.96
N LEU A 157 3.38 9.21 -8.68
CA LEU A 157 3.26 8.14 -9.67
C LEU A 157 4.08 6.95 -9.25
N ALA A 158 3.57 5.75 -9.49
CA ALA A 158 4.28 4.50 -9.23
C ALA A 158 4.53 3.73 -10.54
N LEU A 159 5.78 3.62 -10.94
CA LEU A 159 6.25 2.80 -12.07
C LEU A 159 6.75 1.48 -11.53
N GLN A 160 6.07 0.38 -11.82
CA GLN A 160 6.29 -0.92 -11.20
C GLN A 160 6.47 -2.02 -12.24
N GLY A 161 7.40 -2.94 -12.01
CA GLY A 161 7.68 -4.09 -12.85
C GLY A 161 9.15 -4.31 -13.13
N PRO A 162 9.57 -5.47 -13.69
CA PRO A 162 10.97 -5.83 -13.91
C PRO A 162 11.72 -4.89 -14.86
N ARG A 163 11.03 -4.14 -15.71
CA ARG A 163 11.63 -3.16 -16.65
C ARG A 163 11.65 -1.74 -16.10
N SER A 164 11.18 -1.51 -14.86
CA SER A 164 11.05 -0.17 -14.29
C SER A 164 12.39 0.57 -14.21
N ALA A 165 13.48 -0.08 -13.78
CA ALA A 165 14.79 0.55 -13.67
C ALA A 165 15.33 1.01 -15.03
N GLU A 166 15.10 0.22 -16.10
CA GLU A 166 15.50 0.57 -17.46
C GLU A 166 14.71 1.80 -17.97
N ILE A 167 13.42 1.85 -17.70
CA ILE A 167 12.58 3.00 -18.10
C ILE A 167 13.00 4.26 -17.37
N VAL A 168 13.20 4.17 -16.04
CA VAL A 168 13.64 5.32 -15.22
C VAL A 168 14.99 5.85 -15.69
N SER A 169 15.93 4.99 -16.06
CA SER A 169 17.26 5.38 -16.56
C SER A 169 17.20 6.20 -17.85
N LYS A 170 16.12 6.10 -18.63
CA LYS A 170 15.94 6.91 -19.86
C LYS A 170 15.46 8.34 -19.58
N VAL A 171 14.82 8.56 -18.45
CA VAL A 171 14.13 9.83 -18.13
C VAL A 171 14.68 10.53 -16.88
N SER A 172 15.66 9.93 -16.21
CA SER A 172 16.26 10.47 -14.99
C SER A 172 17.72 10.87 -15.21
N SER A 173 18.13 11.93 -14.51
CA SER A 173 19.52 12.42 -14.51
C SER A 173 20.46 11.59 -13.63
N ILE A 174 19.93 10.62 -12.87
CA ILE A 174 20.73 9.81 -11.94
C ILE A 174 20.86 8.35 -12.41
N ASP A 175 21.95 7.71 -12.00
CA ASP A 175 22.09 6.26 -12.11
C ASP A 175 21.26 5.57 -11.02
N VAL A 176 20.12 5.01 -11.44
CA VAL A 176 19.21 4.30 -10.53
C VAL A 176 19.67 2.90 -10.16
N SER A 177 20.73 2.36 -10.80
CA SER A 177 21.28 1.02 -10.47
C SER A 177 21.82 0.99 -9.04
N GLY A 178 22.42 2.08 -8.58
CA GLY A 178 22.93 2.27 -7.22
C GLY A 178 21.84 2.56 -6.18
N LEU A 179 20.63 2.91 -6.58
CA LEU A 179 19.54 3.21 -5.64
C LEU A 179 18.93 1.91 -5.12
N LYS A 180 19.22 1.57 -3.85
CA LYS A 180 18.73 0.33 -3.23
C LYS A 180 17.26 0.43 -2.85
N TYR A 181 16.59 -0.72 -2.71
CA TYR A 181 15.21 -0.80 -2.22
C TYR A 181 15.04 -0.11 -0.87
N TYR A 182 13.97 0.66 -0.69
CA TYR A 182 13.73 1.61 0.40
C TYR A 182 14.78 2.73 0.51
N ARG A 183 15.43 3.10 -0.61
CA ARG A 183 16.20 4.34 -0.72
C ARG A 183 15.49 5.28 -1.67
N PHE A 184 15.71 6.57 -1.45
CA PHE A 184 15.22 7.62 -2.34
C PHE A 184 16.25 8.74 -2.46
N CYS A 185 16.04 9.64 -3.39
CA CYS A 185 16.91 10.79 -3.58
C CYS A 185 16.12 11.96 -4.19
N ARG A 186 16.66 13.15 -4.09
CA ARG A 186 16.25 14.26 -4.95
C ARG A 186 16.83 14.02 -6.33
N ALA A 187 16.02 14.12 -7.37
CA ALA A 187 16.42 13.87 -8.73
C ALA A 187 15.64 14.76 -9.71
N ARG A 188 16.25 15.04 -10.86
CA ARG A 188 15.54 15.55 -12.03
C ARG A 188 15.16 14.34 -12.90
N PHE A 189 13.87 14.20 -13.15
CA PHE A 189 13.29 13.17 -14.02
C PHE A 189 12.20 13.78 -14.89
N CYS A 190 12.07 13.36 -16.13
CA CYS A 190 11.12 13.93 -17.09
C CYS A 190 11.20 15.48 -17.14
N ASP A 191 12.39 16.04 -16.96
CA ASP A 191 12.67 17.48 -16.84
C ASP A 191 12.00 18.19 -15.65
N VAL A 192 11.59 17.44 -14.62
CA VAL A 192 10.96 17.92 -13.39
C VAL A 192 11.82 17.56 -12.19
N GLU A 193 11.96 18.48 -11.23
CA GLU A 193 12.60 18.21 -9.94
C GLU A 193 11.62 17.53 -8.99
N GLY A 194 12.11 16.52 -8.24
CA GLY A 194 11.27 15.80 -7.27
C GLY A 194 12.04 14.81 -6.43
N LEU A 195 11.29 13.93 -5.75
CA LEU A 195 11.85 12.79 -5.04
C LEU A 195 11.62 11.52 -5.88
N LEU A 196 12.65 10.73 -6.02
CA LEU A 196 12.60 9.41 -6.67
C LEU A 196 12.91 8.34 -5.62
N ALA A 197 11.91 7.53 -5.28
CA ALA A 197 12.03 6.47 -4.30
C ALA A 197 12.00 5.09 -4.98
N ARG A 198 12.89 4.16 -4.58
CA ARG A 198 12.78 2.75 -5.03
C ARG A 198 11.92 1.99 -4.04
N THR A 199 10.64 2.18 -4.17
CA THR A 199 9.55 1.62 -3.35
C THR A 199 8.39 1.17 -4.24
N GLY A 200 7.40 0.51 -3.66
CA GLY A 200 6.19 0.09 -4.38
C GLY A 200 5.34 -0.89 -3.60
N TYR A 201 4.17 -1.20 -4.16
CA TYR A 201 3.12 -2.00 -3.53
C TYR A 201 2.67 -3.18 -4.40
N THR A 202 3.59 -3.74 -5.19
CA THR A 202 3.28 -4.79 -6.18
C THR A 202 4.03 -6.10 -5.96
N GLY A 203 5.08 -6.08 -5.14
CA GLY A 203 6.01 -7.20 -5.01
C GLY A 203 7.06 -7.26 -6.12
N GLU A 204 6.98 -6.40 -7.13
CA GLU A 204 8.01 -6.21 -8.15
C GLU A 204 9.04 -5.15 -7.74
N ASP A 205 10.07 -4.98 -8.55
CA ASP A 205 10.90 -3.78 -8.51
C ASP A 205 10.12 -2.58 -9.03
N GLY A 206 10.43 -1.39 -8.53
CA GLY A 206 9.70 -0.22 -8.96
C GLY A 206 10.17 1.06 -8.30
N PHE A 207 9.63 2.16 -8.81
CA PHE A 207 9.96 3.50 -8.38
C PHE A 207 8.70 4.32 -8.17
N GLU A 208 8.73 5.18 -7.17
CA GLU A 208 7.69 6.15 -6.89
C GLU A 208 8.28 7.55 -7.03
N PHE A 209 7.55 8.39 -7.76
CA PHE A 209 7.92 9.76 -8.13
C PHE A 209 7.03 10.71 -7.35
N TYR A 210 7.61 11.62 -6.59
CA TYR A 210 6.91 12.68 -5.86
C TYR A 210 7.34 14.03 -6.44
N PHE A 211 6.39 14.81 -6.94
CA PHE A 211 6.66 16.06 -7.64
C PHE A 211 5.45 17.00 -7.61
N ALA A 212 5.64 18.26 -8.03
CA ALA A 212 4.57 19.26 -8.02
C ALA A 212 3.41 18.90 -8.97
N PRO A 213 2.14 19.03 -8.55
CA PRO A 213 0.96 18.56 -9.30
C PRO A 213 0.79 19.18 -10.68
N ASP A 214 1.25 20.42 -10.89
CA ASP A 214 1.21 21.10 -12.19
C ASP A 214 2.08 20.43 -13.28
N LYS A 215 2.93 19.49 -12.91
CA LYS A 215 3.80 18.70 -13.79
C LYS A 215 3.26 17.30 -14.10
N SER A 216 2.09 16.93 -13.58
CA SER A 216 1.58 15.56 -13.66
C SER A 216 1.44 15.03 -15.07
N GLU A 217 0.84 15.79 -15.99
CA GLU A 217 0.68 15.36 -17.39
C GLU A 217 2.01 15.22 -18.11
N GLN A 218 2.97 16.13 -17.84
CA GLN A 218 4.32 16.06 -18.39
C GLN A 218 5.04 14.79 -17.96
N VAL A 219 5.05 14.51 -16.64
CA VAL A 219 5.74 13.33 -16.10
C VAL A 219 5.08 12.04 -16.58
N TRP A 220 3.74 11.97 -16.54
CA TRP A 220 2.99 10.82 -17.02
C TRP A 220 3.29 10.52 -18.48
N SER A 221 3.15 11.51 -19.36
CA SER A 221 3.32 11.34 -20.81
C SER A 221 4.75 10.96 -21.16
N THR A 222 5.74 11.59 -20.53
CA THR A 222 7.16 11.26 -20.75
C THR A 222 7.49 9.84 -20.32
N LEU A 223 6.97 9.39 -19.15
CA LEU A 223 7.16 8.01 -18.69
C LEU A 223 6.51 7.01 -19.62
N ILE A 224 5.27 7.25 -20.07
CA ILE A 224 4.55 6.35 -20.99
C ILE A 224 5.32 6.27 -22.33
N GLU A 225 5.77 7.37 -22.88
CA GLU A 225 6.51 7.38 -24.15
C GLU A 225 7.84 6.63 -24.03
N ALA A 226 8.64 6.94 -23.00
CA ALA A 226 9.92 6.28 -22.76
C ALA A 226 9.79 4.79 -22.46
N GLY A 227 8.69 4.40 -21.81
CA GLY A 227 8.44 3.02 -21.40
C GLY A 227 7.69 2.16 -22.43
N LYS A 228 7.09 2.78 -23.45
CA LYS A 228 6.34 2.05 -24.48
C LYS A 228 7.14 0.93 -25.18
N PRO A 229 8.41 1.14 -25.58
CA PRO A 229 9.24 0.08 -26.14
C PRO A 229 9.51 -1.08 -25.17
N GLU A 230 9.44 -0.80 -23.84
CA GLU A 230 9.67 -1.75 -22.76
C GLU A 230 8.39 -2.45 -22.31
N GLY A 231 7.27 -2.19 -22.97
CA GLY A 231 5.98 -2.78 -22.65
C GLY A 231 5.26 -2.12 -21.47
N LEU A 232 5.60 -0.87 -21.14
CA LEU A 232 4.88 -0.09 -20.12
C LEU A 232 3.45 0.17 -20.56
N VAL A 233 2.53 -0.06 -19.64
CA VAL A 233 1.11 0.28 -19.81
C VAL A 233 0.59 1.11 -18.64
N PRO A 234 -0.43 1.97 -18.83
CA PRO A 234 -1.22 2.49 -17.75
C PRO A 234 -1.84 1.34 -16.94
N ALA A 235 -1.87 1.47 -15.63
CA ALA A 235 -2.46 0.45 -14.75
C ALA A 235 -3.31 1.10 -13.66
N GLY A 236 -4.51 0.54 -13.45
CA GLY A 236 -5.47 1.06 -12.49
C GLY A 236 -5.47 0.34 -11.13
N LEU A 237 -6.36 0.81 -10.24
CA LEU A 237 -6.48 0.27 -8.88
C LEU A 237 -6.86 -1.21 -8.83
N GLY A 238 -7.55 -1.72 -9.87
CA GLY A 238 -7.87 -3.14 -9.97
C GLY A 238 -6.62 -4.03 -10.08
N ALA A 239 -5.67 -3.64 -10.94
CA ALA A 239 -4.37 -4.31 -11.04
C ALA A 239 -3.54 -4.12 -9.76
N ARG A 240 -3.51 -2.90 -9.18
CA ARG A 240 -2.85 -2.63 -7.89
C ARG A 240 -3.33 -3.59 -6.79
N ASN A 241 -4.65 -3.79 -6.67
CA ASN A 241 -5.21 -4.69 -5.64
C ASN A 241 -4.86 -6.17 -5.87
N THR A 242 -4.91 -6.66 -7.10
CA THR A 242 -4.55 -8.06 -7.37
C THR A 242 -3.05 -8.31 -7.20
N LEU A 243 -2.18 -7.34 -7.56
CA LEU A 243 -0.73 -7.40 -7.39
C LEU A 243 -0.31 -7.42 -5.92
N ARG A 244 -0.85 -6.48 -5.10
CA ARG A 244 -0.55 -6.45 -3.66
C ARG A 244 -1.00 -7.73 -2.96
N LEU A 245 -2.17 -8.29 -3.36
CA LEU A 245 -2.69 -9.54 -2.80
C LEU A 245 -1.76 -10.71 -3.11
N GLU A 246 -1.29 -10.86 -4.35
CA GLU A 246 -0.29 -11.88 -4.71
C GLU A 246 1.00 -11.72 -3.89
N ALA A 247 1.43 -10.48 -3.63
CA ALA A 247 2.59 -10.19 -2.79
C ALA A 247 2.31 -10.35 -1.28
N GLY A 248 1.06 -10.64 -0.88
CA GLY A 248 0.68 -10.79 0.52
C GLY A 248 0.77 -9.50 1.31
N TYR A 249 0.66 -8.33 0.66
CA TYR A 249 0.71 -7.04 1.32
C TYR A 249 -0.66 -6.67 1.90
N PRO A 250 -0.71 -6.21 3.16
CA PRO A 250 -1.96 -5.80 3.78
C PRO A 250 -2.52 -4.54 3.13
N LEU A 251 -3.82 -4.34 3.27
CA LEU A 251 -4.54 -3.13 2.92
C LEU A 251 -5.32 -2.67 4.16
N TYR A 252 -5.18 -1.41 4.52
CA TYR A 252 -5.96 -0.83 5.62
C TYR A 252 -7.47 -0.85 5.29
N GLY A 253 -8.28 -1.18 6.29
CA GLY A 253 -9.71 -1.45 6.13
C GLY A 253 -10.04 -2.90 5.78
N HIS A 254 -9.04 -3.73 5.52
CA HIS A 254 -9.14 -5.16 5.22
C HIS A 254 -8.29 -6.01 6.18
N GLU A 255 -6.97 -6.02 6.00
CA GLU A 255 -6.03 -6.72 6.87
C GLU A 255 -5.64 -5.91 8.10
N LEU A 256 -5.72 -4.59 8.02
CA LEU A 256 -5.39 -3.67 9.11
C LEU A 256 -6.60 -2.81 9.44
N ASP A 257 -6.82 -2.61 10.73
CA ASP A 257 -7.84 -1.76 11.30
C ASP A 257 -7.48 -1.34 12.74
N GLU A 258 -8.36 -0.58 13.40
CA GLU A 258 -8.14 -0.11 14.77
C GLU A 258 -8.34 -1.19 15.86
N ASP A 259 -8.77 -2.41 15.51
CA ASP A 259 -9.02 -3.51 16.43
C ASP A 259 -8.08 -4.72 16.21
N THR A 260 -7.30 -4.69 15.14
CA THR A 260 -6.35 -5.75 14.78
C THR A 260 -4.92 -5.31 15.10
N THR A 261 -4.24 -6.06 15.95
CA THR A 261 -2.86 -5.72 16.32
C THR A 261 -1.86 -6.06 15.21
N LEU A 262 -0.72 -5.37 15.21
CA LEU A 262 0.33 -5.66 14.23
C LEU A 262 0.88 -7.07 14.34
N LEU A 263 0.84 -7.69 15.52
CA LEU A 263 1.29 -9.08 15.71
C LEU A 263 0.32 -10.08 15.08
N GLU A 264 -0.98 -9.82 15.17
CA GLU A 264 -2.02 -10.60 14.49
C GLU A 264 -1.91 -10.50 12.97
N ALA A 265 -1.54 -9.32 12.46
CA ALA A 265 -1.36 -9.02 11.03
C ALA A 265 -0.03 -9.52 10.44
N ASN A 266 0.77 -10.30 11.18
CA ASN A 266 2.12 -10.74 10.78
C ASN A 266 3.12 -9.59 10.56
N LEU A 267 2.89 -8.42 11.13
CA LEU A 267 3.75 -7.24 11.03
C LEU A 267 4.73 -7.09 12.20
N GLY A 268 5.02 -8.17 12.91
CA GLY A 268 6.02 -8.18 14.00
C GLY A 268 7.41 -7.71 13.55
N TRP A 269 7.74 -7.86 12.26
CA TRP A 269 9.03 -7.42 11.72
C TRP A 269 9.20 -5.90 11.65
N ILE A 270 8.11 -5.10 11.60
CA ILE A 270 8.11 -3.63 11.74
C ILE A 270 7.76 -3.17 13.15
N THR A 271 7.44 -4.07 14.06
CA THR A 271 7.04 -3.76 15.43
C THR A 271 8.27 -3.83 16.33
N LYS A 272 8.95 -2.69 16.51
CA LYS A 272 10.22 -2.63 17.24
C LYS A 272 10.01 -2.34 18.72
N LEU A 273 9.58 -3.35 19.47
CA LEU A 273 9.25 -3.23 20.89
C LEU A 273 10.44 -2.76 21.75
N GLU A 274 11.68 -2.92 21.27
CA GLU A 274 12.91 -2.56 21.99
C GLU A 274 13.43 -1.15 21.67
N LYS A 275 12.72 -0.36 20.83
CA LYS A 275 13.15 1.02 20.49
C LYS A 275 12.88 2.08 21.57
N GLY A 276 12.25 1.70 22.67
CA GLY A 276 11.74 2.58 23.71
C GLY A 276 10.22 2.69 23.70
N GLU A 277 9.69 3.68 24.41
CA GLU A 277 8.24 3.86 24.57
C GLU A 277 7.60 4.39 23.28
N PHE A 278 6.44 3.81 22.91
CA PHE A 278 5.59 4.26 21.83
C PHE A 278 4.13 3.85 22.08
N LEU A 279 3.20 4.48 21.41
CA LEU A 279 1.77 4.17 21.52
C LEU A 279 1.50 2.68 21.22
N GLY A 280 0.83 2.00 22.15
CA GLY A 280 0.46 0.59 22.02
C GLY A 280 1.56 -0.43 22.34
N ARG A 281 2.77 0.02 22.74
CA ARG A 281 3.88 -0.89 23.08
C ARG A 281 3.50 -1.89 24.17
N ASP A 282 2.91 -1.41 25.25
CA ASP A 282 2.57 -2.27 26.41
C ASP A 282 1.52 -3.33 26.03
N ALA A 283 0.51 -2.95 25.27
CA ALA A 283 -0.49 -3.87 24.76
C ALA A 283 0.14 -4.97 23.88
N LEU A 284 1.13 -4.62 23.04
CA LEU A 284 1.85 -5.58 22.20
C LEU A 284 2.81 -6.47 23.02
N LEU A 285 3.44 -5.96 24.08
CA LEU A 285 4.25 -6.75 25.00
C LEU A 285 3.39 -7.76 25.76
N GLU A 286 2.24 -7.34 26.24
CA GLU A 286 1.27 -8.21 26.90
C GLU A 286 0.77 -9.30 25.93
N GLN A 287 0.41 -8.92 24.70
CA GLN A 287 0.00 -9.89 23.69
C GLN A 287 1.13 -10.87 23.31
N ARG A 288 2.39 -10.39 23.21
CA ARG A 288 3.55 -11.28 22.95
C ARG A 288 3.70 -12.34 24.03
N THR A 289 3.37 -12.02 25.28
CA THR A 289 3.44 -12.95 26.41
C THR A 289 2.25 -13.91 26.44
N ARG A 290 1.03 -13.41 26.20
CA ARG A 290 -0.20 -14.21 26.25
C ARG A 290 -0.44 -15.03 24.97
N GLY A 291 0.16 -14.64 23.85
CA GLY A 291 -0.18 -15.11 22.52
C GLY A 291 -1.30 -14.29 21.87
N ALA A 292 -1.34 -14.29 20.54
CA ALA A 292 -2.41 -13.68 19.76
C ALA A 292 -3.68 -14.55 19.79
N ARG A 293 -4.86 -13.96 19.61
CA ARG A 293 -6.13 -14.67 19.55
C ARG A 293 -6.46 -15.16 18.14
N LYS A 294 -6.03 -14.40 17.13
CA LYS A 294 -6.22 -14.66 15.70
C LYS A 294 -4.90 -14.41 14.96
N LYS A 295 -4.78 -14.92 13.76
CA LYS A 295 -3.63 -14.72 12.91
C LYS A 295 -4.04 -14.56 11.47
N LEU A 296 -3.43 -13.62 10.76
CA LEU A 296 -3.57 -13.49 9.32
C LEU A 296 -2.89 -14.67 8.62
N VAL A 297 -3.63 -15.34 7.74
CA VAL A 297 -3.14 -16.45 6.92
C VAL A 297 -3.46 -16.22 5.45
N GLY A 298 -2.64 -16.78 4.55
CA GLY A 298 -2.97 -16.91 3.15
C GLY A 298 -3.71 -18.22 2.89
N PHE A 299 -4.60 -18.24 1.92
CA PHE A 299 -5.24 -19.47 1.44
C PHE A 299 -5.41 -19.49 -0.07
N GLU A 300 -5.42 -20.69 -0.65
CA GLU A 300 -5.78 -20.97 -2.04
C GLU A 300 -7.10 -21.72 -2.08
N MET A 301 -8.03 -21.28 -2.94
CA MET A 301 -9.25 -22.04 -3.21
C MET A 301 -8.90 -23.31 -3.98
N THR A 302 -9.31 -24.47 -3.47
CA THR A 302 -9.24 -25.77 -4.16
C THR A 302 -10.60 -26.15 -4.77
N GLY A 303 -11.67 -25.62 -4.22
CA GLY A 303 -13.02 -25.69 -4.77
C GLY A 303 -13.34 -24.50 -5.69
N GLN A 304 -14.53 -24.55 -6.30
CA GLN A 304 -15.01 -23.50 -7.19
C GLN A 304 -15.42 -22.24 -6.41
N GLY A 305 -15.03 -21.08 -6.95
CA GLY A 305 -15.45 -19.77 -6.45
C GLY A 305 -14.28 -18.86 -6.12
N ILE A 306 -14.58 -17.59 -5.93
CA ILE A 306 -13.66 -16.56 -5.50
C ILE A 306 -14.14 -16.09 -4.13
N ALA A 307 -13.31 -16.26 -3.11
CA ALA A 307 -13.57 -15.70 -1.80
C ALA A 307 -13.57 -14.16 -1.88
N ARG A 308 -14.44 -13.54 -1.10
CA ARG A 308 -14.52 -12.07 -1.00
C ARG A 308 -14.41 -11.67 0.46
N ASP A 309 -14.08 -10.42 0.66
CA ASP A 309 -14.06 -9.80 1.99
C ASP A 309 -15.38 -10.06 2.75
N GLY A 310 -15.27 -10.36 4.04
CA GLY A 310 -16.39 -10.64 4.91
C GLY A 310 -16.93 -12.07 4.88
N TYR A 311 -16.47 -12.94 3.96
CA TYR A 311 -16.91 -14.34 3.91
C TYR A 311 -16.35 -15.13 5.09
N ASP A 312 -17.19 -15.98 5.68
CA ASP A 312 -16.79 -16.82 6.80
C ASP A 312 -15.91 -18.00 6.34
N VAL A 313 -14.89 -18.28 7.15
CA VAL A 313 -13.98 -19.41 6.98
C VAL A 313 -14.32 -20.46 8.03
N TYR A 314 -14.50 -21.70 7.61
CA TYR A 314 -14.84 -22.82 8.45
C TYR A 314 -13.69 -23.81 8.56
N LEU A 315 -13.51 -24.33 9.76
CA LEU A 315 -12.72 -25.54 10.01
C LEU A 315 -13.67 -26.60 10.56
N ALA A 316 -13.83 -27.70 9.85
CA ALA A 316 -14.91 -28.67 10.08
C ALA A 316 -16.30 -27.96 10.05
N SER A 317 -17.03 -27.96 11.14
CA SER A 317 -18.37 -27.36 11.24
C SER A 317 -18.41 -25.99 11.88
N GLU A 318 -17.27 -25.51 12.42
CA GLU A 318 -17.19 -24.27 13.21
C GLU A 318 -16.64 -23.11 12.39
N ILE A 319 -17.13 -21.89 12.65
CA ILE A 319 -16.56 -20.68 12.08
C ILE A 319 -15.19 -20.45 12.73
N ALA A 320 -14.14 -20.64 11.94
CA ALA A 320 -12.76 -20.46 12.35
C ALA A 320 -12.24 -19.04 12.15
N GLY A 321 -12.88 -18.26 11.27
CA GLY A 321 -12.43 -16.93 10.95
C GLY A 321 -13.20 -16.26 9.83
N ARG A 322 -12.59 -15.19 9.25
CA ARG A 322 -13.20 -14.39 8.18
C ARG A 322 -12.19 -13.95 7.15
N VAL A 323 -12.60 -13.96 5.89
CA VAL A 323 -11.82 -13.46 4.74
C VAL A 323 -11.69 -11.94 4.86
N THR A 324 -10.48 -11.43 4.67
CA THR A 324 -10.17 -10.00 4.61
C THR A 324 -9.98 -9.51 3.17
N SER A 325 -9.38 -10.35 2.33
CA SER A 325 -9.18 -10.06 0.91
C SER A 325 -9.24 -11.35 0.11
N GLY A 326 -9.79 -11.28 -1.10
CA GLY A 326 -9.76 -12.43 -1.99
C GLY A 326 -10.05 -12.07 -3.44
N SER A 327 -9.31 -12.69 -4.37
CA SER A 327 -9.42 -12.45 -5.80
C SER A 327 -8.85 -13.61 -6.61
N TYR A 328 -9.15 -13.60 -7.90
CA TYR A 328 -8.35 -14.33 -8.86
C TYR A 328 -6.98 -13.65 -8.97
N ALA A 329 -5.91 -14.44 -8.90
CA ALA A 329 -4.52 -14.03 -9.04
C ALA A 329 -4.06 -14.31 -10.48
N PRO A 330 -3.96 -13.28 -11.35
CA PRO A 330 -3.76 -13.47 -12.78
C PRO A 330 -2.44 -14.14 -13.15
N PHE A 331 -1.36 -13.82 -12.43
CA PHE A 331 -0.05 -14.42 -12.70
C PHE A 331 0.05 -15.85 -12.19
N LEU A 332 -0.50 -16.12 -11.02
CA LEU A 332 -0.51 -17.46 -10.41
C LEU A 332 -1.59 -18.38 -11.00
N LYS A 333 -2.58 -17.81 -11.71
CA LYS A 333 -3.75 -18.52 -12.25
C LYS A 333 -4.53 -19.31 -11.19
N LYS A 334 -4.70 -18.72 -10.01
CA LYS A 334 -5.36 -19.30 -8.86
C LYS A 334 -6.31 -18.30 -8.22
N ASN A 335 -7.32 -18.80 -7.53
CA ASN A 335 -8.13 -17.99 -6.61
C ASN A 335 -7.46 -18.03 -5.24
N ILE A 336 -7.02 -16.89 -4.76
CA ILE A 336 -6.30 -16.73 -3.50
C ILE A 336 -7.02 -15.74 -2.59
N GLY A 337 -6.71 -15.80 -1.30
CA GLY A 337 -7.21 -14.81 -0.36
C GLY A 337 -6.41 -14.80 0.94
N MET A 338 -6.64 -13.78 1.74
CA MET A 338 -6.16 -13.66 3.12
C MET A 338 -7.35 -13.68 4.07
N ALA A 339 -7.14 -14.23 5.25
CA ALA A 339 -8.17 -14.33 6.29
C ALA A 339 -7.55 -14.27 7.67
N TYR A 340 -8.28 -13.71 8.63
CA TYR A 340 -7.97 -13.94 10.04
C TYR A 340 -8.60 -15.24 10.50
N ILE A 341 -7.76 -16.12 11.09
CA ILE A 341 -8.19 -17.40 11.67
C ILE A 341 -7.85 -17.41 13.14
N SER A 342 -8.81 -17.88 13.97
CA SER A 342 -8.65 -18.04 15.41
C SER A 342 -7.55 -19.07 15.73
N LEU A 343 -6.64 -18.72 16.66
CA LEU A 343 -5.72 -19.67 17.25
C LEU A 343 -6.45 -20.48 18.35
N PRO A 344 -6.32 -21.81 18.46
CA PRO A 344 -5.26 -22.69 17.96
C PRO A 344 -5.50 -23.27 16.56
N LEU A 345 -6.54 -22.89 15.86
CA LEU A 345 -6.94 -23.50 14.59
C LEU A 345 -5.97 -23.18 13.42
N ALA A 346 -5.23 -22.05 13.50
CA ALA A 346 -4.28 -21.62 12.46
C ALA A 346 -2.96 -22.43 12.40
N GLY A 347 -2.73 -23.34 13.34
CA GLY A 347 -1.42 -23.99 13.53
C GLY A 347 -1.10 -25.18 12.61
N GLY A 348 -2.01 -25.55 11.71
CA GLY A 348 -1.88 -26.83 11.04
C GLY A 348 -2.05 -26.82 9.54
N GLY A 349 -1.51 -25.90 8.75
CA GLY A 349 -1.44 -26.05 7.27
C GLY A 349 -2.61 -26.87 6.67
N GLY A 350 -3.84 -26.62 7.09
CA GLY A 350 -4.95 -27.53 6.93
C GLY A 350 -5.91 -27.11 5.83
N GLU A 351 -6.77 -28.03 5.45
CA GLU A 351 -7.92 -27.73 4.61
C GLU A 351 -8.95 -26.97 5.44
N VAL A 352 -9.51 -25.94 4.84
CA VAL A 352 -10.58 -25.10 5.36
C VAL A 352 -11.66 -24.97 4.30
N GLU A 353 -12.81 -24.47 4.67
CA GLU A 353 -13.87 -24.14 3.71
C GLU A 353 -14.22 -22.66 3.82
N VAL A 354 -14.50 -22.02 2.69
CA VAL A 354 -15.01 -20.64 2.64
C VAL A 354 -16.47 -20.67 2.23
N GLU A 355 -17.33 -19.98 2.96
CA GLU A 355 -18.74 -19.87 2.59
C GLU A 355 -18.94 -18.82 1.51
N ILE A 356 -19.20 -19.29 0.30
CA ILE A 356 -19.43 -18.45 -0.88
C ILE A 356 -20.91 -18.53 -1.25
N ARG A 357 -21.64 -17.43 -1.03
CA ARG A 357 -23.09 -17.35 -1.38
C ARG A 357 -23.92 -18.53 -0.79
N GLY A 358 -23.68 -18.84 0.48
CA GLY A 358 -24.41 -19.92 1.18
C GLY A 358 -23.94 -21.34 0.86
N ARG A 359 -22.80 -21.52 0.16
CA ARG A 359 -22.20 -22.82 -0.12
C ARG A 359 -20.75 -22.85 0.35
N ARG A 360 -20.36 -23.91 1.01
CA ARG A 360 -18.98 -24.11 1.44
C ARG A 360 -18.13 -24.61 0.26
N ALA A 361 -17.05 -23.93 -0.01
CA ALA A 361 -16.08 -24.26 -1.05
C ALA A 361 -14.72 -24.55 -0.39
N ALA A 362 -14.10 -25.65 -0.77
CA ALA A 362 -12.82 -26.08 -0.20
C ALA A 362 -11.70 -25.10 -0.51
N ALA A 363 -10.84 -24.87 0.48
CA ALA A 363 -9.66 -24.05 0.38
C ALA A 363 -8.53 -24.66 1.24
N ARG A 364 -7.31 -24.25 0.98
CA ARG A 364 -6.12 -24.71 1.71
C ARG A 364 -5.31 -23.54 2.21
N ILE A 365 -4.95 -23.53 3.47
CA ILE A 365 -4.03 -22.55 4.04
C ILE A 365 -2.64 -22.71 3.41
N VAL A 366 -2.05 -21.60 2.98
CA VAL A 366 -0.72 -21.55 2.35
C VAL A 366 0.13 -20.44 2.97
N PRO A 367 1.46 -20.56 2.91
CA PRO A 367 2.34 -19.49 3.38
C PRO A 367 2.20 -18.21 2.56
N LEU A 368 2.33 -17.06 3.23
CA LEU A 368 2.51 -15.75 2.60
C LEU A 368 4.00 -15.43 2.41
N PRO A 369 4.35 -14.69 1.37
CA PRO A 369 3.50 -14.24 0.26
C PRO A 369 3.23 -15.35 -0.75
N PHE A 370 2.14 -15.22 -1.53
CA PHE A 370 1.80 -16.15 -2.61
C PHE A 370 2.79 -16.05 -3.78
N TYR A 371 3.26 -14.83 -4.07
CA TYR A 371 4.22 -14.50 -5.11
C TYR A 371 5.47 -13.88 -4.51
N LYS A 372 6.62 -14.33 -4.98
CA LYS A 372 7.92 -13.70 -4.73
C LYS A 372 8.62 -13.47 -6.06
N ARG A 373 9.04 -12.24 -6.33
CA ARG A 373 9.84 -11.96 -7.52
C ARG A 373 11.12 -12.79 -7.52
N PRO A 374 11.59 -13.27 -8.68
CA PRO A 374 12.90 -13.89 -8.80
C PRO A 374 13.98 -12.92 -8.29
N LYS A 375 14.97 -13.45 -7.58
CA LYS A 375 16.15 -12.64 -7.25
C LYS A 375 16.88 -12.34 -8.57
N ILE A 376 17.00 -11.06 -8.88
CA ILE A 376 17.91 -10.62 -9.93
C ILE A 376 19.32 -10.88 -9.37
N GLY A 377 20.05 -11.79 -10.00
CA GLY A 377 21.40 -12.18 -9.62
C GLY A 377 22.39 -11.03 -9.74
#